data_b9c2058cfecfd1c1cf8ffb3a21c395f0
#
_entry.id   b9c2058cfecfd1c1cf8ffb3a21c395f0
#
_cell.length_a   1.000
_cell.length_b   1.000
_cell.length_c   1.000
_cell.angle_alpha   90.00
_cell.angle_beta   90.00
_cell.angle_gamma   90.00
#
_symmetry.space_group_name_H-M   'P 1'
#
loop_
_entity.id
_entity.type
_entity.pdbx_description
1 polymer ?
#
loop_
_entity_poly.entity_id
_entity_poly.type
_entity_poly.pdbx_seq_one_letter_code
_entity_poly.pdbx_strand_id
1 'polypeptide(L)'
;MGETSTNNLLAASPLLDARALSKLHWRCRRGLLENDLFIEQFFTHFESTLTERHAQGLAALMDLSDNDLLDLLLRRREPEGELSTPTVCEVLGMLRQSGALPARA
;
A
#
# COMPACT_ATOMS: atom_id res chain seq x y z
N MET A 1 3.82 -32.09 0.23
CA MET A 1 4.03 -31.46 -0.07
C MET A 1 3.23 -30.43 -0.54
N GLY A 2 2.48 -30.52 -1.34
CA GLY A 2 1.75 -29.46 -1.87
C GLY A 2 0.90 -28.70 -0.87
N GLU A 3 0.36 -29.39 0.04
CA GLU A 3 -0.50 -28.73 0.99
C GLU A 3 0.28 -27.78 1.86
N THR A 4 1.47 -28.11 2.16
CA THR A 4 2.28 -27.17 2.91
C THR A 4 2.43 -25.88 2.15
N SER A 5 2.66 -26.00 0.86
CA SER A 5 2.77 -24.82 0.03
C SER A 5 1.47 -24.03 0.02
N THR A 6 0.37 -24.73 0.00
CA THR A 6 -0.92 -24.07 0.01
C THR A 6 -1.10 -23.24 1.26
N ASN A 7 -0.72 -23.80 2.40
CA ASN A 7 -0.83 -23.03 3.63
C ASN A 7 0.04 -21.79 3.60
N ASN A 8 1.21 -21.94 3.05
CA ASN A 8 2.10 -20.79 2.97
C ASN A 8 1.52 -19.72 2.08
N LEU A 9 0.88 -20.12 1.00
CA LEU A 9 0.28 -19.17 0.11
C LEU A 9 -0.84 -18.40 0.78
N LEU A 10 -1.58 -19.06 1.64
CA LEU A 10 -2.65 -18.37 2.37
C LEU A 10 -2.09 -17.48 3.44
N ALA A 11 -1.02 -17.88 4.06
CA ALA A 11 -0.47 -17.15 5.17
C ALA A 11 0.44 -16.03 4.71
N ALA A 12 1.14 -16.23 3.61
CA ALA A 12 2.15 -15.29 3.18
C ALA A 12 2.15 -15.17 1.67
N SER A 13 1.80 -14.01 1.21
CA SER A 13 1.88 -13.70 -0.20
C SER A 13 3.35 -13.59 -0.60
N PRO A 14 3.69 -13.91 -1.85
CA PRO A 14 5.08 -13.76 -2.29
C PRO A 14 5.54 -12.32 -2.22
N LEU A 15 6.78 -12.13 -1.87
CA LEU A 15 7.38 -10.80 -1.88
C LEU A 15 7.51 -10.32 -3.32
N LEU A 16 7.37 -9.03 -3.50
CA LEU A 16 7.58 -8.43 -4.80
C LEU A 16 9.07 -8.41 -5.10
N ASP A 17 9.42 -8.77 -6.33
CA ASP A 17 10.82 -8.63 -6.72
C ASP A 17 11.10 -7.18 -7.11
N ALA A 18 12.36 -6.88 -7.38
CA ALA A 18 12.77 -5.50 -7.64
C ALA A 18 12.03 -4.89 -8.83
N ARG A 19 11.78 -5.70 -9.84
CA ARG A 19 11.10 -5.20 -11.03
C ARG A 19 9.65 -4.87 -10.73
N ALA A 20 8.97 -5.76 -10.02
CA ALA A 20 7.59 -5.52 -9.66
C ALA A 20 7.46 -4.32 -8.74
N LEU A 21 8.38 -4.18 -7.80
CA LEU A 21 8.39 -3.02 -6.91
C LEU A 21 8.55 -1.72 -7.69
N SER A 22 9.46 -1.73 -8.65
CA SER A 22 9.73 -0.55 -9.43
C SER A 22 8.49 -0.14 -10.24
N LYS A 23 7.84 -1.12 -10.85
CA LYS A 23 6.64 -0.84 -11.62
C LYS A 23 5.52 -0.34 -10.73
N LEU A 24 5.36 -0.95 -9.57
CA LEU A 24 4.32 -0.53 -8.64
C LEU A 24 4.57 0.89 -8.16
N HIS A 25 5.79 1.18 -7.77
CA HIS A 25 6.15 2.51 -7.31
C HIS A 25 5.86 3.56 -8.38
N TRP A 26 6.23 3.24 -9.61
CA TRP A 26 6.00 4.16 -10.71
C TRP A 26 4.51 4.41 -10.93
N ARG A 27 3.71 3.35 -10.85
CA ARG A 27 2.26 3.47 -11.04
C ARG A 27 1.60 4.29 -9.95
N CYS A 28 2.21 4.38 -8.79
CA CYS A 28 1.62 5.10 -7.67
C CYS A 28 1.92 6.60 -7.70
N ARG A 29 2.76 7.05 -8.61
CA ARG A 29 3.05 8.47 -8.69
C ARG A 29 1.83 9.18 -9.25
N ARG A 30 1.37 10.17 -8.53
CA ARG A 30 0.10 10.78 -8.89
C ARG A 30 0.20 12.26 -9.23
N GLY A 31 1.25 12.93 -8.81
CA GLY A 31 1.40 14.33 -9.11
C GLY A 31 0.85 15.28 -8.07
N LEU A 32 0.06 14.77 -7.13
CA LEU A 32 -0.37 15.59 -5.99
C LEU A 32 0.66 15.42 -4.90
N LEU A 33 1.33 16.49 -4.55
CA LEU A 33 2.48 16.42 -3.66
C LEU A 33 2.16 15.75 -2.33
N GLU A 34 1.02 16.06 -1.73
CA GLU A 34 0.68 15.48 -0.45
C GLU A 34 0.60 13.97 -0.53
N ASN A 35 -0.06 13.46 -1.57
CA ASN A 35 -0.17 12.03 -1.74
C ASN A 35 1.19 11.40 -2.03
N ASP A 36 1.99 12.06 -2.84
CA ASP A 36 3.29 11.53 -3.20
C ASP A 36 4.21 11.42 -1.98
N LEU A 37 4.09 12.35 -1.03
CA LEU A 37 4.89 12.25 0.19
C LEU A 37 4.58 10.99 0.97
N PHE A 38 3.29 10.67 1.13
CA PHE A 38 2.91 9.42 1.81
C PHE A 38 3.43 8.22 1.04
N ILE A 39 3.28 8.24 -0.28
CA ILE A 39 3.65 7.11 -1.11
C ILE A 39 5.15 6.89 -1.08
N GLU A 40 5.93 7.95 -1.20
CA GLU A 40 7.39 7.81 -1.19
C GLU A 40 7.88 7.27 0.14
N GLN A 41 7.34 7.76 1.22
CA GLN A 41 7.75 7.25 2.53
C GLN A 41 7.32 5.81 2.74
N PHE A 42 6.15 5.46 2.21
CA PHE A 42 5.68 4.10 2.28
C PHE A 42 6.68 3.15 1.60
N PHE A 43 7.10 3.47 0.39
CA PHE A 43 8.05 2.61 -0.29
C PHE A 43 9.41 2.61 0.41
N THR A 44 9.84 3.76 0.90
CA THR A 44 11.11 3.84 1.62
C THR A 44 11.12 2.91 2.83
N HIS A 45 10.03 2.87 3.57
CA HIS A 45 10.00 2.11 4.81
C HIS A 45 9.66 0.64 4.62
N PHE A 46 8.89 0.31 3.58
CA PHE A 46 8.34 -1.03 3.47
C PHE A 46 8.75 -1.79 2.22
N GLU A 47 9.55 -1.20 1.34
CA GLU A 47 9.78 -1.82 0.04
C GLU A 47 10.30 -3.26 0.15
N SER A 48 11.08 -3.56 1.16
CA SER A 48 11.65 -4.90 1.29
C SER A 48 10.66 -5.91 1.86
N THR A 49 9.49 -5.46 2.30
CA THR A 49 8.51 -6.34 2.90
C THR A 49 7.21 -6.39 2.11
N LEU A 50 7.11 -5.66 1.02
CA LEU A 50 5.88 -5.62 0.26
C LEU A 50 5.66 -6.92 -0.50
N THR A 51 4.41 -7.37 -0.49
CA THR A 51 4.02 -8.62 -1.15
C THR A 51 3.02 -8.31 -2.24
N GLU A 52 2.69 -9.35 -3.01
CA GLU A 52 1.67 -9.21 -4.04
C GLU A 52 0.33 -8.82 -3.44
N ARG A 53 0.06 -9.28 -2.23
CA ARG A 53 -1.17 -8.91 -1.54
C ARG A 53 -1.18 -7.42 -1.24
N HIS A 54 -0.05 -6.89 -0.81
CA HIS A 54 0.05 -5.46 -0.58
C HIS A 54 -0.14 -4.68 -1.87
N ALA A 55 0.40 -5.21 -2.96
CA ALA A 55 0.25 -4.54 -4.26
C ALA A 55 -1.21 -4.46 -4.66
N GLN A 56 -1.98 -5.50 -4.39
CA GLN A 56 -3.41 -5.49 -4.72
C GLN A 56 -4.15 -4.43 -3.91
N GLY A 57 -3.85 -4.34 -2.63
CA GLY A 57 -4.48 -3.32 -1.80
C GLY A 57 -4.10 -1.92 -2.22
N LEU A 58 -2.84 -1.73 -2.56
CA LEU A 58 -2.38 -0.44 -3.01
C LEU A 58 -3.03 -0.06 -4.34
N ALA A 59 -3.17 -1.03 -5.25
CA ALA A 59 -3.80 -0.75 -6.52
C ALA A 59 -5.24 -0.28 -6.35
N ALA A 60 -5.96 -0.88 -5.42
CA ALA A 60 -7.33 -0.45 -5.15
C ALA A 60 -7.38 1.00 -4.67
N LEU A 61 -6.42 1.37 -3.84
CA LEU A 61 -6.36 2.75 -3.36
C LEU A 61 -5.97 3.70 -4.49
N MET A 62 -5.10 3.25 -5.37
CA MET A 62 -4.66 4.09 -6.48
C MET A 62 -5.76 4.33 -7.53
N ASP A 63 -6.84 3.58 -7.47
CA ASP A 63 -7.98 3.82 -8.36
C ASP A 63 -8.80 5.02 -7.92
N LEU A 64 -8.58 5.52 -6.72
CA LEU A 64 -9.33 6.66 -6.21
C LEU A 64 -8.80 7.95 -6.81
N SER A 65 -9.66 8.97 -6.79
CA SER A 65 -9.19 10.30 -7.15
C SER A 65 -8.16 10.77 -6.12
N ASP A 66 -7.38 11.77 -6.49
CA ASP A 66 -6.36 12.29 -5.58
C ASP A 66 -6.99 12.81 -4.29
N ASN A 67 -8.11 13.51 -4.40
CA ASN A 67 -8.75 14.05 -3.22
C ASN A 67 -9.30 12.96 -2.31
N ASP A 68 -9.90 11.94 -2.91
CA ASP A 68 -10.43 10.84 -2.10
C ASP A 68 -9.31 10.09 -1.41
N LEU A 69 -8.22 9.87 -2.12
CA LEU A 69 -7.08 9.19 -1.51
C LEU A 69 -6.50 10.04 -0.37
N LEU A 70 -6.37 11.33 -0.58
CA LEU A 70 -5.83 12.20 0.45
C LEU A 70 -6.72 12.19 1.70
N ASP A 71 -8.03 12.18 1.51
CA ASP A 71 -8.95 12.13 2.65
C ASP A 71 -8.72 10.86 3.48
N LEU A 72 -8.48 9.75 2.81
CA LEU A 72 -8.17 8.51 3.53
C LEU A 72 -6.83 8.60 4.24
N LEU A 73 -5.83 9.14 3.57
CA LEU A 73 -4.50 9.25 4.17
C LEU A 73 -4.50 10.16 5.38
N LEU A 74 -5.29 11.21 5.35
CA LEU A 74 -5.38 12.16 6.46
C LEU A 74 -6.41 11.77 7.51
N ARG A 75 -7.00 10.60 7.37
CA ARG A 75 -7.98 10.07 8.32
C ARG A 75 -9.26 10.90 8.39
N ARG A 76 -9.54 11.63 7.33
CA ARG A 76 -10.83 12.34 7.24
C ARG A 76 -11.94 11.40 6.88
N ARG A 77 -11.61 10.25 6.29
CA ARG A 77 -12.55 9.22 5.91
C ARG A 77 -11.95 7.87 6.19
N GLU A 78 -12.81 6.87 6.29
CA GLU A 78 -12.35 5.49 6.41
C GLU A 78 -12.86 4.72 5.20
N PRO A 79 -12.18 3.61 4.84
CA PRO A 79 -12.62 2.82 3.69
C PRO A 79 -14.04 2.32 3.87
N GLU A 80 -14.82 2.37 2.81
CA GLU A 80 -16.20 1.93 2.83
C GLU A 80 -16.49 1.06 1.63
N GLY A 81 -17.51 0.23 1.76
CA GLY A 81 -17.95 -0.60 0.66
C GLY A 81 -16.84 -1.52 0.19
N GLU A 82 -16.59 -1.51 -1.09
CA GLU A 82 -15.61 -2.42 -1.67
C GLU A 82 -14.19 -2.13 -1.23
N LEU A 83 -13.93 -0.92 -0.75
CA LEU A 83 -12.61 -0.60 -0.24
C LEU A 83 -12.39 -1.13 1.16
N SER A 84 -13.44 -1.49 1.87
CA SER A 84 -13.31 -1.91 3.26
C SER A 84 -12.94 -3.38 3.34
N THR A 85 -11.78 -3.72 2.83
CA THR A 85 -11.25 -5.08 2.89
C THR A 85 -10.06 -5.11 3.83
N PRO A 86 -9.75 -6.27 4.39
CA PRO A 86 -8.57 -6.36 5.27
C PRO A 86 -7.29 -5.93 4.58
N THR A 87 -7.14 -6.28 3.31
CA THR A 87 -5.93 -5.93 2.58
C THR A 87 -5.80 -4.42 2.39
N VAL A 88 -6.90 -3.77 1.96
CA VAL A 88 -6.86 -2.33 1.78
C VAL A 88 -6.63 -1.62 3.11
N CYS A 89 -7.30 -2.08 4.15
CA CYS A 89 -7.14 -1.47 5.46
C CYS A 89 -5.71 -1.60 5.96
N GLU A 90 -5.09 -2.75 5.72
CA GLU A 90 -3.71 -2.96 6.12
C GLU A 90 -2.78 -2.01 5.38
N VAL A 91 -2.91 -1.92 4.07
CA VAL A 91 -2.05 -1.07 3.26
C VAL A 91 -2.27 0.40 3.61
N LEU A 92 -3.53 0.78 3.82
CA LEU A 92 -3.83 2.15 4.21
C LEU A 92 -3.18 2.49 5.54
N GLY A 93 -3.21 1.55 6.48
CA GLY A 93 -2.55 1.77 7.76
C GLY A 93 -1.06 1.97 7.60
N MET A 94 -0.44 1.20 6.72
CA MET A 94 0.98 1.37 6.44
C MET A 94 1.28 2.72 5.83
N LEU A 95 0.44 3.17 4.91
CA LEU A 95 0.60 4.48 4.30
C LEU A 95 0.44 5.60 5.33
N ARG A 96 -0.57 5.50 6.18
CA ARG A 96 -0.80 6.50 7.21
C ARG A 96 0.36 6.57 8.18
N GLN A 97 0.87 5.41 8.55
CA GLN A 97 2.00 5.35 9.47
C GLN A 97 3.23 5.98 8.85
N SER A 98 3.48 5.70 7.57
CA SER A 98 4.64 6.25 6.90
C SER A 98 4.60 7.76 6.84
N GLY A 99 3.44 8.33 6.51
CA GLY A 99 3.31 9.78 6.44
C GLY A 99 3.42 10.43 7.79
N ALA A 100 3.07 9.72 8.86
CA ALA A 100 3.15 10.27 10.19
C ALA A 100 4.54 10.17 10.78
N LEU A 101 5.40 9.34 10.20
CA LEU A 101 6.75 9.19 10.72
C LEU A 101 7.51 10.48 10.56
N PRO A 102 8.25 10.87 11.58
CA PRO A 102 8.98 12.12 11.50
C PRO A 102 10.02 12.05 10.40
N ALA A 103 10.02 13.05 9.58
CA ALA A 103 11.00 13.09 8.51
C ALA A 103 12.39 13.19 9.09
N ARG A 104 12.49 13.82 10.24
CA ARG A 104 13.76 13.98 10.78
C ARG A 104 14.18 12.71 11.41
N ALA A 105 13.33 12.03 11.80
CA ALA A 105 13.72 10.84 12.54
C ALA A 105 15.00 10.96 13.18
#